data_bb709f8f1423bbe23c605da1b8aac297
#
_entry.id   bb709f8f1423bbe23c605da1b8aac297
#
_cell.length_a   1.000
_cell.length_b   1.000
_cell.length_c   1.000
_cell.angle_alpha   90.00
_cell.angle_beta   90.00
_cell.angle_gamma   90.00
#
_symmetry.space_group_name_H-M   'P 1'
#
loop_
_entity.id
_entity.type
_entity.pdbx_description
1 polymer ?
#
loop_
_entity_poly.entity_id
_entity_poly.type
_entity_poly.pdbx_seq_one_letter_code
_entity_poly.pdbx_strand_id
1 'polypeptide(L)'
;LGSTVKNLKFTYLTIITVVMTAKLMTYSGMTADIAKAMVAGTGTLYPLFAPIVGALGAFLTGSGTNSNVLFGPLQIAAAQGLDPTNFEDLGFWLAAVNSGAAGIGKMLSPQSIAISIGAVGPALKAYLENHKEISSEEAHKLEHEIEASVIMNSAFKYFIVFIVMHGCISFFGQHFIHEIHHFFF
;
A
#
# COMPACT_ATOMS: atom_id res chain seq x y z
N LEU A 1 -23.52 -1.87 20.68
CA LEU A 1 -22.91 -0.55 20.47
C LEU A 1 -21.72 -0.33 21.41
N GLY A 2 -21.85 -0.54 22.75
CA GLY A 2 -20.76 -0.32 23.70
C GLY A 2 -19.53 -1.19 23.46
N SER A 3 -19.69 -2.47 23.14
CA SER A 3 -18.59 -3.37 22.78
C SER A 3 -17.89 -2.95 21.51
N THR A 4 -18.63 -2.48 20.51
CA THR A 4 -18.08 -1.98 19.24
C THR A 4 -17.22 -0.75 19.46
N VAL A 5 -17.70 0.24 20.23
CA VAL A 5 -16.93 1.45 20.58
C VAL A 5 -15.65 1.09 21.33
N LYS A 6 -15.72 0.13 22.27
CA LYS A 6 -14.55 -0.34 23.01
C LYS A 6 -13.50 -1.00 22.12
N ASN A 7 -13.91 -1.72 21.08
CA ASN A 7 -13.01 -2.35 20.10
C ASN A 7 -12.40 -1.34 19.13
N LEU A 8 -13.09 -0.22 18.86
CA LEU A 8 -12.58 0.83 17.96
C LEU A 8 -11.47 1.70 18.58
N LYS A 9 -11.23 1.63 19.90
CA LYS A 9 -10.21 2.46 20.56
C LYS A 9 -8.82 2.36 19.94
N PHE A 10 -8.39 1.16 19.57
CA PHE A 10 -7.09 0.95 18.92
C PHE A 10 -7.08 1.51 17.51
N THR A 11 -8.19 1.43 16.78
CA THR A 11 -8.33 2.05 15.46
C THR A 11 -8.20 3.57 15.53
N TYR A 12 -8.88 4.22 16.49
CA TYR A 12 -8.72 5.66 16.71
C TYR A 12 -7.30 6.03 17.07
N LEU A 13 -6.66 5.28 17.97
CA LEU A 13 -5.27 5.52 18.35
C LEU A 13 -4.34 5.42 17.12
N THR A 14 -4.52 4.40 16.31
CA THR A 14 -3.73 4.23 15.07
C THR A 14 -3.92 5.40 14.12
N ILE A 15 -5.16 5.80 13.84
CA ILE A 15 -5.45 6.92 12.93
C ILE A 15 -4.83 8.21 13.46
N ILE A 16 -5.02 8.52 14.74
CA ILE A 16 -4.46 9.73 15.36
C ILE A 16 -2.93 9.72 15.23
N THR A 17 -2.28 8.61 15.59
CA THR A 17 -0.82 8.49 15.52
C THR A 17 -0.30 8.67 14.09
N VAL A 18 -0.94 8.05 13.10
CA VAL A 18 -0.55 8.17 11.68
C VAL A 18 -0.71 9.61 11.19
N VAL A 19 -1.84 10.27 11.50
CA VAL A 19 -2.06 11.68 11.11
C VAL A 19 -1.05 12.60 11.79
N MET A 20 -0.78 12.39 13.08
CA MET A 20 0.24 13.17 13.82
C MET A 20 1.62 12.98 13.19
N THR A 21 2.02 11.75 12.86
CA THR A 21 3.30 11.45 12.21
C THR A 21 3.39 12.16 10.85
N ALA A 22 2.36 12.05 10.00
CA ALA A 22 2.32 12.71 8.70
C ALA A 22 2.46 14.23 8.82
N LYS A 23 1.75 14.85 9.77
CA LYS A 23 1.84 16.30 10.03
C LYS A 23 3.23 16.69 10.55
N LEU A 24 3.80 15.91 11.46
CA LEU A 24 5.16 16.14 11.97
C LEU A 24 6.19 16.09 10.84
N MET A 25 6.13 15.09 9.97
CA MET A 25 7.00 14.97 8.80
C MET A 25 6.86 16.17 7.87
N THR A 26 5.62 16.64 7.63
CA THR A 26 5.39 17.79 6.76
C THR A 26 5.91 19.09 7.40
N TYR A 27 5.58 19.37 8.67
CA TYR A 27 5.97 20.61 9.33
C TYR A 27 7.46 20.67 9.66
N SER A 28 8.14 19.55 9.86
CA SER A 28 9.60 19.49 10.03
C SER A 28 10.38 19.65 8.73
N GLY A 29 9.72 19.66 7.57
CA GLY A 29 10.39 19.67 6.27
C GLY A 29 10.88 18.29 5.80
N MET A 30 10.80 17.26 6.64
CA MET A 30 11.30 15.92 6.33
C MET A 30 10.66 15.35 5.05
N THR A 31 9.37 15.59 4.83
CA THR A 31 8.68 15.16 3.60
C THR A 31 9.33 15.77 2.35
N ALA A 32 9.63 17.07 2.38
CA ALA A 32 10.27 17.75 1.27
C ALA A 32 11.72 17.28 1.05
N ASP A 33 12.46 17.01 2.12
CA ASP A 33 13.84 16.55 2.01
C ASP A 33 13.94 15.12 1.47
N ILE A 34 13.03 14.22 1.91
CA ILE A 34 12.92 12.87 1.35
C ILE A 34 12.55 12.94 -0.14
N ALA A 35 11.55 13.77 -0.50
CA ALA A 35 11.15 13.95 -1.88
C ALA A 35 12.32 14.45 -2.76
N LYS A 36 13.07 15.46 -2.30
CA LYS A 36 14.25 15.96 -3.00
C LYS A 36 15.31 14.88 -3.18
N ALA A 37 15.59 14.10 -2.14
CA ALA A 37 16.57 13.03 -2.22
C ALA A 37 16.14 11.95 -3.23
N MET A 38 14.87 11.58 -3.25
CA MET A 38 14.32 10.60 -4.20
C MET A 38 14.38 11.13 -5.65
N VAL A 39 13.96 12.37 -5.86
CA VAL A 39 14.03 13.01 -7.18
C VAL A 39 15.47 13.18 -7.65
N ALA A 40 16.38 13.56 -6.76
CA ALA A 40 17.80 13.66 -7.10
C ALA A 40 18.41 12.30 -7.51
N GLY A 41 17.96 11.21 -6.91
CA GLY A 41 18.43 9.87 -7.23
C GLY A 41 17.81 9.24 -8.46
N THR A 42 16.55 9.59 -8.79
CA THR A 42 15.79 8.95 -9.88
C THR A 42 15.54 9.88 -11.07
N GLY A 43 15.61 11.20 -10.85
CA GLY A 43 15.32 12.19 -11.88
C GLY A 43 13.90 12.00 -12.47
N THR A 44 13.80 12.14 -13.78
CA THR A 44 12.57 11.97 -14.54
C THR A 44 11.98 10.55 -14.49
N LEU A 45 12.74 9.57 -13.98
CA LEU A 45 12.25 8.20 -13.77
C LEU A 45 11.48 8.04 -12.46
N TYR A 46 11.37 9.08 -11.61
CA TYR A 46 10.65 9.00 -10.34
C TYR A 46 9.25 8.39 -10.46
N PRO A 47 8.41 8.74 -11.45
CA PRO A 47 7.08 8.15 -11.59
C PRO A 47 7.07 6.62 -11.72
N LEU A 48 8.14 6.01 -12.24
CA LEU A 48 8.31 4.56 -12.28
C LEU A 48 8.45 3.96 -10.86
N PHE A 49 9.09 4.69 -9.95
CA PHE A 49 9.36 4.27 -8.58
C PHE A 49 8.30 4.74 -7.57
N ALA A 50 7.50 5.74 -7.92
CA ALA A 50 6.45 6.29 -7.06
C ALA A 50 5.50 5.23 -6.48
N PRO A 51 5.07 4.18 -7.22
CA PRO A 51 4.24 3.11 -6.68
C PRO A 51 4.88 2.36 -5.51
N ILE A 52 6.20 2.21 -5.48
CA ILE A 52 6.91 1.53 -4.39
C ILE A 52 6.67 2.25 -3.07
N VAL A 53 6.67 3.58 -3.10
CA VAL A 53 6.43 4.41 -1.91
C VAL A 53 5.03 4.18 -1.36
N GLY A 54 4.01 4.21 -2.24
CA GLY A 54 2.62 3.94 -1.86
C GLY A 54 2.42 2.53 -1.31
N ALA A 55 3.05 1.55 -1.96
CA ALA A 55 3.01 0.16 -1.53
C ALA A 55 3.66 -0.04 -0.16
N LEU A 56 4.82 0.58 0.10
CA LEU A 56 5.50 0.53 1.40
C LEU A 56 4.63 1.09 2.51
N GLY A 57 3.93 2.21 2.27
CA GLY A 57 3.02 2.79 3.25
C GLY A 57 1.91 1.84 3.67
N ALA A 58 1.29 1.17 2.72
CA ALA A 58 0.23 0.21 3.00
C ALA A 58 0.77 -1.11 3.57
N PHE A 59 1.95 -1.54 3.17
CA PHE A 59 2.64 -2.69 3.77
C PHE A 59 2.86 -2.47 5.28
N LEU A 60 3.41 -1.33 5.65
CA LEU A 60 3.73 -0.99 7.03
C LEU A 60 2.49 -0.79 7.91
N THR A 61 1.46 -0.15 7.36
CA THR A 61 0.28 0.26 8.14
C THR A 61 -0.91 -0.68 7.99
N GLY A 62 -0.88 -1.58 7.01
CA GLY A 62 -2.04 -2.41 6.63
C GLY A 62 -3.20 -1.62 6.03
N SER A 63 -3.00 -0.34 5.68
CA SER A 63 -4.07 0.58 5.30
C SER A 63 -3.67 1.49 4.14
N GLY A 64 -4.44 1.46 3.05
CA GLY A 64 -4.25 2.36 1.92
C GLY A 64 -4.51 3.83 2.30
N THR A 65 -5.51 4.09 3.14
CA THR A 65 -5.77 5.44 3.66
C THR A 65 -4.59 6.00 4.43
N ASN A 66 -3.99 5.19 5.31
CA ASN A 66 -2.81 5.60 6.07
C ASN A 66 -1.60 5.83 5.15
N SER A 67 -1.42 5.00 4.12
CA SER A 67 -0.40 5.23 3.10
C SER A 67 -0.58 6.59 2.41
N ASN A 68 -1.81 6.93 2.02
CA ASN A 68 -2.09 8.21 1.37
C ASN A 68 -1.86 9.41 2.30
N VAL A 69 -2.21 9.28 3.58
CA VAL A 69 -1.96 10.34 4.57
C VAL A 69 -0.46 10.56 4.78
N LEU A 70 0.33 9.48 4.83
CA LEU A 70 1.78 9.56 5.06
C LEU A 70 2.53 10.04 3.82
N PHE A 71 2.24 9.45 2.67
CA PHE A 71 3.07 9.60 1.47
C PHE A 71 2.42 10.41 0.34
N GLY A 72 1.12 10.73 0.41
CA GLY A 72 0.51 11.66 -0.54
C GLY A 72 1.21 13.01 -0.60
N PRO A 73 1.48 13.68 0.54
CA PRO A 73 2.27 14.92 0.56
C PRO A 73 3.69 14.76 -0.01
N LEU A 74 4.31 13.59 0.16
CA LEU A 74 5.62 13.30 -0.42
C LEU A 74 5.56 13.20 -1.95
N GLN A 75 4.51 12.57 -2.49
CA GLN A 75 4.30 12.51 -3.94
C GLN A 75 4.14 13.89 -4.57
N ILE A 76 3.39 14.79 -3.91
CA ILE A 76 3.22 16.17 -4.36
C ILE A 76 4.55 16.94 -4.28
N ALA A 77 5.30 16.77 -3.20
CA ALA A 77 6.62 17.40 -3.07
C ALA A 77 7.62 16.88 -4.11
N ALA A 78 7.54 15.61 -4.49
CA ALA A 78 8.34 15.04 -5.56
C ALA A 78 7.94 15.63 -6.93
N ALA A 79 6.65 15.80 -7.19
CA ALA A 79 6.18 16.48 -8.41
C ALA A 79 6.72 17.91 -8.51
N GLN A 80 6.70 18.67 -7.41
CA GLN A 80 7.31 20.01 -7.35
C GLN A 80 8.80 20.00 -7.65
N GLY A 81 9.52 18.97 -7.23
CA GLY A 81 10.94 18.80 -7.53
C GLY A 81 11.23 18.46 -8.98
N LEU A 82 10.30 17.79 -9.66
CA LEU A 82 10.42 17.38 -11.07
C LEU A 82 10.01 18.49 -12.04
N ASP A 83 8.87 19.12 -11.79
CA ASP A 83 8.33 20.23 -12.60
C ASP A 83 7.76 21.31 -11.69
N PRO A 84 8.58 22.30 -11.31
CA PRO A 84 8.13 23.38 -10.43
C PRO A 84 7.02 24.26 -11.02
N THR A 85 6.84 24.25 -12.34
CA THR A 85 5.89 25.12 -13.04
C THR A 85 4.51 24.49 -13.22
N ASN A 86 4.46 23.17 -13.44
CA ASN A 86 3.22 22.42 -13.69
C ASN A 86 3.04 21.23 -12.75
N PHE A 87 3.53 21.36 -11.51
CA PHE A 87 3.53 20.26 -10.55
C PHE A 87 2.15 19.78 -10.12
N GLU A 88 1.09 20.58 -10.30
CA GLU A 88 -0.25 20.23 -9.80
C GLU A 88 -0.78 18.95 -10.47
N ASP A 89 -0.80 18.92 -11.80
CA ASP A 89 -1.27 17.75 -12.55
C ASP A 89 -0.42 16.51 -12.25
N LEU A 90 0.90 16.66 -12.27
CA LEU A 90 1.81 15.58 -11.92
C LEU A 90 1.65 15.14 -10.45
N GLY A 91 1.42 16.09 -9.54
CA GLY A 91 1.18 15.83 -8.13
C GLY A 91 -0.10 15.03 -7.88
N PHE A 92 -1.20 15.39 -8.54
CA PHE A 92 -2.44 14.63 -8.48
C PHE A 92 -2.28 13.22 -9.06
N TRP A 93 -1.57 13.11 -10.19
CA TRP A 93 -1.25 11.82 -10.79
C TRP A 93 -0.46 10.92 -9.84
N LEU A 94 0.65 11.43 -9.29
CA LEU A 94 1.49 10.67 -8.36
C LEU A 94 0.75 10.32 -7.07
N ALA A 95 -0.14 11.18 -6.58
CA ALA A 95 -0.99 10.86 -5.43
C ALA A 95 -2.01 9.75 -5.76
N ALA A 96 -2.60 9.77 -6.96
CA ALA A 96 -3.46 8.69 -7.44
C ALA A 96 -2.68 7.37 -7.60
N VAL A 97 -1.48 7.43 -8.16
CA VAL A 97 -0.55 6.29 -8.27
C VAL A 97 -0.22 5.73 -6.89
N ASN A 98 0.05 6.59 -5.89
CA ASN A 98 0.26 6.17 -4.50
C ASN A 98 -0.93 5.38 -3.96
N SER A 99 -2.14 5.86 -4.22
CA SER A 99 -3.39 5.23 -3.77
C SER A 99 -3.59 3.85 -4.40
N GLY A 100 -3.37 3.70 -5.70
CA GLY A 100 -3.43 2.43 -6.41
C GLY A 100 -2.38 1.44 -5.90
N ALA A 101 -1.14 1.89 -5.77
CA ALA A 101 -0.02 1.09 -5.28
C ALA A 101 -0.20 0.64 -3.82
N ALA A 102 -0.89 1.43 -3.00
CA ALA A 102 -1.23 1.06 -1.63
C ALA A 102 -2.08 -0.22 -1.58
N GLY A 103 -2.99 -0.43 -2.55
CA GLY A 103 -3.72 -1.69 -2.69
C GLY A 103 -2.80 -2.89 -2.92
N ILE A 104 -1.77 -2.71 -3.77
CA ILE A 104 -0.77 -3.73 -4.07
C ILE A 104 0.07 -4.05 -2.82
N GLY A 105 0.57 -3.01 -2.13
CA GLY A 105 1.37 -3.17 -0.91
C GLY A 105 0.62 -3.84 0.23
N LYS A 106 -0.68 -3.62 0.31
CA LYS A 106 -1.54 -4.23 1.32
C LYS A 106 -1.59 -5.76 1.23
N MET A 107 -1.38 -6.34 0.05
CA MET A 107 -1.33 -7.81 -0.11
C MET A 107 -0.25 -8.46 0.76
N LEU A 108 0.86 -7.75 0.97
CA LEU A 108 1.98 -8.24 1.78
C LEU A 108 1.90 -7.82 3.24
N SER A 109 0.93 -6.96 3.63
CA SER A 109 0.91 -6.44 4.98
C SER A 109 0.64 -7.55 6.01
N PRO A 110 1.42 -7.61 7.11
CA PRO A 110 1.22 -8.61 8.16
C PRO A 110 -0.20 -8.60 8.72
N GLN A 111 -0.83 -7.40 8.78
CA GLN A 111 -2.21 -7.26 9.23
C GLN A 111 -3.20 -7.97 8.30
N SER A 112 -3.06 -7.81 6.98
CA SER A 112 -3.96 -8.45 6.00
C SER A 112 -3.78 -9.97 6.01
N ILE A 113 -2.54 -10.44 6.14
CA ILE A 113 -2.23 -11.86 6.25
C ILE A 113 -2.85 -12.45 7.52
N ALA A 114 -2.69 -11.78 8.66
CA ALA A 114 -3.27 -12.22 9.93
C ALA A 114 -4.81 -12.29 9.89
N ILE A 115 -5.46 -11.31 9.24
CA ILE A 115 -6.93 -11.32 9.04
C ILE A 115 -7.35 -12.51 8.17
N SER A 116 -6.61 -12.78 7.09
CA SER A 116 -6.89 -13.90 6.18
C SER A 116 -6.78 -15.24 6.91
N ILE A 117 -5.70 -15.44 7.66
CA ILE A 117 -5.50 -16.66 8.48
C ILE A 117 -6.60 -16.78 9.53
N GLY A 118 -6.96 -15.69 10.20
CA GLY A 118 -8.02 -15.66 11.20
C GLY A 118 -9.41 -16.02 10.64
N ALA A 119 -9.64 -15.71 9.36
CA ALA A 119 -10.88 -16.07 8.68
C ALA A 119 -10.90 -17.53 8.18
N VAL A 120 -9.79 -17.99 7.59
CA VAL A 120 -9.70 -19.30 6.95
C VAL A 120 -9.39 -20.42 7.96
N GLY A 121 -8.56 -20.15 8.97
CA GLY A 121 -8.10 -21.17 9.93
C GLY A 121 -9.22 -21.93 10.65
N PRO A 122 -10.22 -21.24 11.25
CA PRO A 122 -11.36 -21.92 11.86
C PRO A 122 -12.19 -22.74 10.87
N ALA A 123 -12.34 -22.24 9.62
CA ALA A 123 -13.07 -22.95 8.58
C ALA A 123 -12.34 -24.24 8.14
N LEU A 124 -11.02 -24.17 7.97
CA LEU A 124 -10.18 -25.31 7.65
C LEU A 124 -10.23 -26.36 8.77
N LYS A 125 -10.15 -25.92 10.02
CA LYS A 125 -10.23 -26.83 11.17
C LYS A 125 -11.57 -27.58 11.20
N ALA A 126 -12.68 -26.85 11.02
CA ALA A 126 -14.02 -27.46 10.95
C ALA A 126 -14.15 -28.40 9.74
N TYR A 127 -13.53 -28.07 8.62
CA TYR A 127 -13.50 -28.94 7.44
C TYR A 127 -12.77 -30.24 7.74
N LEU A 128 -11.60 -30.20 8.32
CA LEU A 128 -10.80 -31.39 8.68
C LEU A 128 -11.49 -32.26 9.73
N GLU A 129 -12.17 -31.67 10.71
CA GLU A 129 -12.96 -32.40 11.73
C GLU A 129 -14.13 -33.18 11.11
N ASN A 130 -14.74 -32.66 10.04
CA ASN A 130 -15.88 -33.28 9.37
C ASN A 130 -15.48 -34.29 8.28
N HIS A 131 -14.24 -34.26 7.79
CA HIS A 131 -13.73 -35.10 6.71
C HIS A 131 -12.59 -35.98 7.23
N LYS A 132 -12.93 -36.96 8.10
CA LYS A 132 -11.97 -37.88 8.73
C LYS A 132 -11.31 -38.87 7.76
N GLU A 133 -11.78 -38.93 6.53
CA GLU A 133 -11.17 -39.68 5.42
C GLU A 133 -9.88 -39.03 4.87
N ILE A 134 -9.66 -37.75 5.17
CA ILE A 134 -8.44 -37.05 4.77
C ILE A 134 -7.24 -37.63 5.53
N SER A 135 -6.21 -37.98 4.79
CA SER A 135 -4.99 -38.47 5.40
C SER A 135 -4.30 -37.43 6.27
N SER A 136 -3.56 -37.88 7.29
CA SER A 136 -2.80 -36.95 8.15
C SER A 136 -1.78 -36.11 7.37
N GLU A 137 -1.24 -36.65 6.27
CA GLU A 137 -0.31 -35.95 5.40
C GLU A 137 -0.99 -34.82 4.61
N GLU A 138 -2.19 -35.08 4.07
CA GLU A 138 -2.99 -34.06 3.38
C GLU A 138 -3.48 -32.97 4.33
N ALA A 139 -3.91 -33.35 5.54
CA ALA A 139 -4.31 -32.39 6.57
C ALA A 139 -3.16 -31.46 6.93
N HIS A 140 -1.97 -32.00 7.16
CA HIS A 140 -0.76 -31.22 7.45
C HIS A 140 -0.37 -30.29 6.29
N LYS A 141 -0.53 -30.73 5.05
CA LYS A 141 -0.28 -29.91 3.87
C LYS A 141 -1.25 -28.73 3.78
N LEU A 142 -2.54 -28.96 4.03
CA LEU A 142 -3.55 -27.90 4.04
C LEU A 142 -3.30 -26.87 5.16
N GLU A 143 -2.91 -27.34 6.35
CA GLU A 143 -2.53 -26.45 7.46
C GLU A 143 -1.28 -25.62 7.12
N HIS A 144 -0.30 -26.21 6.46
CA HIS A 144 0.90 -25.51 6.02
C HIS A 144 0.59 -24.41 4.97
N GLU A 145 -0.35 -24.66 4.05
CA GLU A 145 -0.72 -23.68 3.03
C GLU A 145 -1.31 -22.38 3.61
N ILE A 146 -1.88 -22.38 4.80
CA ILE A 146 -2.39 -21.20 5.50
C ILE A 146 -1.37 -20.55 6.44
N GLU A 147 -0.12 -21.02 6.49
CA GLU A 147 0.91 -20.35 7.27
C GLU A 147 1.24 -18.97 6.69
N ALA A 148 1.50 -18.00 7.57
CA ALA A 148 1.79 -16.63 7.18
C ALA A 148 2.98 -16.52 6.21
N SER A 149 4.01 -17.35 6.39
CA SER A 149 5.20 -17.41 5.56
C SER A 149 4.89 -17.87 4.13
N VAL A 150 4.03 -18.88 3.98
CA VAL A 150 3.62 -19.43 2.68
C VAL A 150 2.74 -18.46 1.92
N ILE A 151 1.75 -17.86 2.61
CA ILE A 151 0.88 -16.84 2.02
C ILE A 151 1.70 -15.64 1.58
N MET A 152 2.60 -15.14 2.42
CA MET A 152 3.45 -14.00 2.10
C MET A 152 4.37 -14.27 0.91
N ASN A 153 5.00 -15.44 0.85
CA ASN A 153 5.87 -15.82 -0.26
C ASN A 153 5.10 -15.95 -1.59
N SER A 154 3.89 -16.48 -1.52
CA SER A 154 3.01 -16.55 -2.69
C SER A 154 2.55 -15.17 -3.16
N ALA A 155 2.11 -14.31 -2.22
CA ALA A 155 1.70 -12.95 -2.50
C ALA A 155 2.85 -12.08 -3.05
N PHE A 156 4.09 -12.32 -2.61
CA PHE A 156 5.27 -11.57 -3.06
C PHE A 156 5.52 -11.69 -4.56
N LYS A 157 5.27 -12.86 -5.15
CA LYS A 157 5.41 -13.06 -6.61
C LYS A 157 4.45 -12.15 -7.39
N TYR A 158 3.20 -12.09 -6.95
CA TYR A 158 2.20 -11.21 -7.56
C TYR A 158 2.50 -9.74 -7.29
N PHE A 159 2.98 -9.41 -6.10
CA PHE A 159 3.41 -8.06 -5.75
C PHE A 159 4.43 -7.52 -6.75
N ILE A 160 5.49 -8.29 -7.05
CA ILE A 160 6.52 -7.86 -8.03
C ILE A 160 5.90 -7.58 -9.40
N VAL A 161 5.04 -8.46 -9.90
CA VAL A 161 4.40 -8.26 -11.20
C VAL A 161 3.53 -7.01 -11.21
N PHE A 162 2.68 -6.84 -10.20
CA PHE A 162 1.77 -5.70 -10.13
C PHE A 162 2.50 -4.38 -9.88
N ILE A 163 3.55 -4.35 -9.05
CA ILE A 163 4.28 -3.10 -8.78
C ILE A 163 5.05 -2.63 -10.01
N VAL A 164 5.63 -3.55 -10.79
CA VAL A 164 6.30 -3.22 -12.05
C VAL A 164 5.29 -2.71 -13.07
N MET A 165 4.17 -3.42 -13.24
CA MET A 165 3.10 -2.99 -14.15
C MET A 165 2.57 -1.60 -13.75
N HIS A 166 2.34 -1.36 -12.47
CA HIS A 166 1.85 -0.07 -11.97
C HIS A 166 2.89 1.04 -12.14
N GLY A 167 4.17 0.74 -12.00
CA GLY A 167 5.27 1.65 -12.30
C GLY A 167 5.30 2.05 -13.78
N CYS A 168 5.13 1.09 -14.68
CA CYS A 168 5.03 1.38 -16.12
C CYS A 168 3.81 2.26 -16.42
N ILE A 169 2.63 1.94 -15.83
CA ILE A 169 1.43 2.77 -15.99
C ILE A 169 1.67 4.19 -15.45
N SER A 170 2.32 4.32 -14.30
CA SER A 170 2.65 5.61 -13.71
C SER A 170 3.57 6.43 -14.62
N PHE A 171 4.61 5.81 -15.14
CA PHE A 171 5.61 6.48 -15.98
C PHE A 171 5.05 6.90 -17.34
N PHE A 172 4.35 6.02 -18.04
CA PHE A 172 3.78 6.35 -19.34
C PHE A 172 2.51 7.20 -19.22
N GLY A 173 1.68 6.96 -18.21
CA GLY A 173 0.42 7.69 -18.00
C GLY A 173 0.60 9.16 -17.68
N GLN A 174 1.72 9.57 -17.06
CA GLN A 174 1.98 10.98 -16.80
C GLN A 174 1.96 11.87 -18.05
N HIS A 175 2.28 11.31 -19.23
CA HIS A 175 2.26 12.06 -20.47
C HIS A 175 0.86 12.38 -20.97
N PHE A 176 -0.15 11.60 -20.58
CA PHE A 176 -1.54 11.80 -20.97
C PHE A 176 -2.33 12.68 -19.99
N ILE A 177 -1.80 12.96 -18.80
CA ILE A 177 -2.57 13.66 -17.77
C ILE A 177 -2.88 15.12 -18.18
N HIS A 178 -1.97 15.76 -18.88
CA HIS A 178 -2.15 17.10 -19.40
C HIS A 178 -3.28 17.18 -20.46
N GLU A 179 -3.35 16.17 -21.33
CA GLU A 179 -4.41 16.08 -22.34
C GLU A 179 -5.77 15.79 -21.69
N ILE A 180 -5.80 14.92 -20.68
CA ILE A 180 -7.04 14.57 -19.95
C ILE A 180 -7.58 15.78 -19.19
N HIS A 181 -6.72 16.54 -18.51
CA HIS A 181 -7.14 17.73 -17.77
C HIS A 181 -7.78 18.78 -18.69
N HIS A 182 -7.17 19.05 -19.85
CA HIS A 182 -7.74 19.96 -20.85
C HIS A 182 -9.04 19.46 -21.50
N PHE A 183 -9.33 18.17 -21.43
CA PHE A 183 -10.56 17.61 -21.99
C PHE A 183 -11.75 17.70 -21.00
N PHE A 184 -11.50 17.65 -19.68
CA PHE A 184 -12.55 17.59 -18.66
C PHE A 184 -12.76 18.91 -17.89
N PHE A 185 -11.82 19.84 -17.92
CA PHE A 185 -11.85 21.13 -17.24
C PHE A 185 -11.39 22.27 -18.15
#